data_a1f47d176ddf532ce63dd3311b26c2d9
#
_entry.id   a1f47d176ddf532ce63dd3311b26c2d9
#
_cell.length_a   1.000
_cell.length_b   1.000
_cell.length_c   1.000
_cell.angle_alpha   90.00
_cell.angle_beta   90.00
_cell.angle_gamma   90.00
#
_symmetry.space_group_name_H-M   'P 1'
#
loop_
_entity.id
_entity.type
_entity.pdbx_description
1 polymer ?
#
loop_
_entity_poly.entity_id
_entity_poly.type
_entity_poly.pdbx_seq_one_letter_code
_entity_poly.pdbx_strand_id
1 'polypeptide(L)'
;VVVDVFLAGSDTGVDFIKYIRSLGQETPVLLVSAAMENDLKVIPVINKIDLPSADIPKCMELIEDTLGLDSEEAIPISAKTGQNVTEVLESIAKLIPPPVGDKNAPLKALIYDSYFDNYMGVVVKVRVFEGSVKKGDRIFLMGSGKDYVVTDVGINRLQLMSQESLSAGEVGYIISGIKKVADARTGDTVTLMERQTEEPVQGYKEAKPMVFSGLFPINGEQFDELVEAMEKLKLSDAALVYEKENSLALGFGFRVGYLGLLHMEIVQERLEREFNIDLISTAPSVKYRITRTDGDVYEVDNPSKFPEPNLIQSMEEPYVKATIITPNEFVGNLMSLVIDKRGVHQDTIYLSKDKVQMIYEIPLSELIFEFYDKLKSYTKGYASLDYEPIGYRQANLVKMDILVNQEPVDALSVIVHRSRAEQRGRAVLEKLKEIIPRHQFVVALQAAVGAKIVARENISAVRKNVTAKCYGGDISRKRKLLEKQKEGKKRMKQFGNVEIPQEAFLAVLKTGD
;
A
#
# COMPACT_ATOMS: atom_id res chain seq x y z
N VAL A 1 -24.05 -10.56 5.60
CA VAL A 1 -23.22 -9.34 5.67
C VAL A 1 -24.10 -8.21 6.17
N VAL A 2 -23.64 -7.46 7.16
CA VAL A 2 -24.33 -6.27 7.67
C VAL A 2 -23.71 -5.06 6.97
N VAL A 3 -24.52 -4.31 6.24
CA VAL A 3 -24.08 -3.08 5.54
C VAL A 3 -24.58 -1.88 6.34
N ASP A 4 -23.65 -1.06 6.81
CA ASP A 4 -23.95 0.18 7.51
C ASP A 4 -24.14 1.32 6.48
N VAL A 5 -25.37 1.84 6.37
CA VAL A 5 -25.72 2.93 5.46
C VAL A 5 -25.79 4.22 6.27
N PHE A 6 -24.89 5.17 5.99
CA PHE A 6 -24.83 6.44 6.69
C PHE A 6 -25.72 7.50 6.08
N LEU A 7 -26.46 8.20 6.93
CA LEU A 7 -27.24 9.37 6.59
C LEU A 7 -26.48 10.63 7.02
N ALA A 8 -25.84 11.31 6.09
CA ALA A 8 -25.29 12.63 6.33
C ALA A 8 -25.79 13.60 5.26
N GLY A 9 -26.68 14.52 5.67
CA GLY A 9 -27.04 15.77 5.02
C GLY A 9 -27.31 15.79 3.52
N SER A 10 -28.50 16.09 3.15
CA SER A 10 -29.11 16.68 1.93
C SER A 10 -28.62 16.31 0.51
N ASP A 11 -27.56 15.59 0.28
CA ASP A 11 -27.09 15.26 -1.07
C ASP A 11 -26.65 13.80 -1.26
N THR A 12 -27.64 13.00 -1.69
CA THR A 12 -27.52 11.77 -2.50
C THR A 12 -26.70 10.57 -1.97
N GLY A 13 -27.08 9.35 -2.36
CA GLY A 13 -26.31 8.10 -2.16
C GLY A 13 -24.83 8.12 -2.61
N VAL A 14 -24.37 9.24 -3.21
CA VAL A 14 -22.97 9.62 -3.40
C VAL A 14 -22.27 9.83 -2.07
N ASP A 15 -22.95 10.35 -1.06
CA ASP A 15 -22.37 10.59 0.25
C ASP A 15 -22.18 9.30 1.05
N PHE A 16 -22.94 8.28 0.74
CA PHE A 16 -22.76 6.94 1.26
C PHE A 16 -21.43 6.31 0.77
N ILE A 17 -21.19 6.30 -0.51
CA ILE A 17 -19.94 5.82 -1.10
C ILE A 17 -18.76 6.72 -0.70
N LYS A 18 -18.94 8.03 -0.62
CA LYS A 18 -17.94 8.98 -0.15
C LYS A 18 -17.54 8.78 1.31
N TYR A 19 -18.54 8.60 2.18
CA TYR A 19 -18.30 8.42 3.60
C TYR A 19 -17.52 7.13 3.87
N ILE A 20 -17.90 6.03 3.26
CA ILE A 20 -17.20 4.76 3.37
C ILE A 20 -15.75 4.88 2.88
N ARG A 21 -15.50 5.67 1.83
CA ARG A 21 -14.15 5.92 1.30
C ARG A 21 -13.37 6.97 2.09
N SER A 22 -14.04 7.94 2.73
CA SER A 22 -13.36 8.88 3.65
C SER A 22 -12.83 8.20 4.92
N LEU A 23 -13.32 6.99 5.22
CA LEU A 23 -12.80 6.14 6.30
C LEU A 23 -11.63 5.26 5.84
N GLY A 24 -11.12 5.42 4.60
CA GLY A 24 -10.05 4.59 4.05
C GLY A 24 -10.49 3.14 3.76
N GLN A 25 -11.80 2.85 3.74
CA GLN A 25 -12.32 1.52 3.46
C GLN A 25 -12.93 1.50 2.05
N GLU A 26 -12.19 0.98 1.08
CA GLU A 26 -12.66 0.71 -0.28
C GLU A 26 -13.67 -0.46 -0.35
N THR A 27 -13.91 -1.09 0.77
CA THR A 27 -14.42 -2.45 0.91
C THR A 27 -15.95 -2.65 0.86
N PRO A 28 -16.87 -1.72 1.23
CA PRO A 28 -18.27 -2.10 1.44
C PRO A 28 -19.09 -2.35 0.17
N VAL A 29 -18.88 -1.64 -0.92
CA VAL A 29 -19.63 -1.86 -2.17
C VAL A 29 -19.15 -3.15 -2.87
N LEU A 30 -17.86 -3.40 -2.85
CA LEU A 30 -17.27 -4.68 -3.30
C LEU A 30 -17.71 -5.85 -2.42
N LEU A 31 -17.83 -5.66 -1.10
CA LEU A 31 -18.33 -6.67 -0.18
C LEU A 31 -19.80 -7.03 -0.45
N VAL A 32 -20.65 -6.06 -0.79
CA VAL A 32 -22.06 -6.34 -1.13
C VAL A 32 -22.15 -7.12 -2.44
N SER A 33 -21.43 -6.69 -3.49
CA SER A 33 -21.39 -7.40 -4.77
C SER A 33 -20.83 -8.81 -4.61
N ALA A 34 -19.71 -8.97 -3.90
CA ALA A 34 -19.13 -10.28 -3.63
C ALA A 34 -20.03 -11.17 -2.75
N ALA A 35 -20.77 -10.59 -1.82
CA ALA A 35 -21.75 -11.33 -1.00
C ALA A 35 -22.92 -11.84 -1.86
N MET A 36 -23.42 -11.02 -2.79
CA MET A 36 -24.50 -11.40 -3.71
C MET A 36 -24.02 -12.45 -4.73
N GLU A 37 -22.81 -12.28 -5.30
CA GLU A 37 -22.21 -13.27 -6.21
C GLU A 37 -21.99 -14.64 -5.57
N ASN A 38 -21.82 -14.68 -4.24
CA ASN A 38 -21.67 -15.91 -3.46
C ASN A 38 -22.98 -16.35 -2.76
N ASP A 39 -24.13 -15.80 -3.15
CA ASP A 39 -25.46 -16.12 -2.61
C ASP A 39 -25.53 -15.99 -1.07
N LEU A 40 -24.85 -14.99 -0.51
CA LEU A 40 -24.87 -14.73 0.92
C LEU A 40 -26.04 -13.82 1.29
N LYS A 41 -26.75 -14.14 2.38
CA LYS A 41 -27.81 -13.26 2.90
C LYS A 41 -27.21 -11.94 3.37
N VAL A 42 -27.74 -10.83 2.83
CA VAL A 42 -27.37 -9.45 3.18
C VAL A 42 -28.52 -8.84 3.96
N ILE A 43 -28.23 -8.20 5.09
CA ILE A 43 -29.19 -7.44 5.92
C ILE A 43 -28.79 -5.98 5.82
N PRO A 44 -29.58 -5.11 5.13
CA PRO A 44 -29.30 -3.69 5.06
C PRO A 44 -29.63 -3.00 6.39
N VAL A 45 -28.75 -2.11 6.84
CA VAL A 45 -28.93 -1.34 8.09
C VAL A 45 -28.68 0.14 7.81
N ILE A 46 -29.68 0.97 8.14
CA ILE A 46 -29.61 2.44 7.98
C ILE A 46 -29.23 3.05 9.32
N ASN A 47 -27.99 3.50 9.48
CA ASN A 47 -27.50 4.06 10.75
C ASN A 47 -27.59 5.59 10.80
N LYS A 48 -27.43 6.15 12.01
CA LYS A 48 -27.47 7.60 12.32
C LYS A 48 -28.81 8.26 12.11
N ILE A 49 -29.92 7.56 12.36
CA ILE A 49 -31.27 8.14 12.29
C ILE A 49 -31.53 9.22 13.34
N ASP A 50 -30.63 9.37 14.32
CA ASP A 50 -30.64 10.43 15.33
C ASP A 50 -30.23 11.80 14.78
N LEU A 51 -29.68 11.88 13.59
CA LEU A 51 -29.29 13.15 12.99
C LEU A 51 -30.50 13.89 12.38
N PRO A 52 -30.61 15.23 12.56
CA PRO A 52 -31.70 16.02 11.97
C PRO A 52 -31.79 15.97 10.44
N SER A 53 -30.69 15.62 9.79
CA SER A 53 -30.56 15.48 8.33
C SER A 53 -30.84 14.07 7.82
N ALA A 54 -31.27 13.15 8.69
CA ALA A 54 -31.54 11.77 8.31
C ALA A 54 -32.78 11.67 7.41
N ASP A 55 -32.62 11.10 6.23
CA ASP A 55 -33.70 10.86 5.26
C ASP A 55 -33.82 9.33 4.98
N ILE A 56 -34.59 8.67 5.85
CA ILE A 56 -34.80 7.21 5.79
C ILE A 56 -35.47 6.80 4.48
N PRO A 57 -36.58 7.45 4.01
CA PRO A 57 -37.21 7.06 2.76
C PRO A 57 -36.26 7.09 1.55
N LYS A 58 -35.46 8.14 1.44
CA LYS A 58 -34.47 8.28 0.37
C LYS A 58 -33.39 7.21 0.43
N CYS A 59 -32.98 6.78 1.63
CA CYS A 59 -32.02 5.70 1.78
C CYS A 59 -32.59 4.34 1.40
N MET A 60 -33.87 4.10 1.70
CA MET A 60 -34.57 2.90 1.27
C MET A 60 -34.65 2.81 -0.26
N GLU A 61 -35.02 3.91 -0.94
CA GLU A 61 -35.00 4.00 -2.40
C GLU A 61 -33.62 3.70 -2.98
N LEU A 62 -32.55 4.23 -2.38
CA LEU A 62 -31.17 3.95 -2.81
C LEU A 62 -30.72 2.51 -2.59
N ILE A 63 -31.16 1.86 -1.52
CA ILE A 63 -30.88 0.45 -1.26
C ILE A 63 -31.51 -0.42 -2.37
N GLU A 64 -32.73 -0.12 -2.75
CA GLU A 64 -33.46 -0.83 -3.79
C GLU A 64 -32.86 -0.54 -5.18
N ASP A 65 -32.71 0.73 -5.57
CA ASP A 65 -32.26 1.13 -6.90
C ASP A 65 -30.78 0.83 -7.16
N THR A 66 -29.93 0.99 -6.15
CA THR A 66 -28.46 0.90 -6.33
C THR A 66 -27.91 -0.44 -5.96
N LEU A 67 -28.41 -1.07 -4.90
CA LEU A 67 -27.92 -2.32 -4.37
C LEU A 67 -28.78 -3.52 -4.80
N GLY A 68 -29.99 -3.29 -5.33
CA GLY A 68 -30.94 -4.35 -5.69
C GLY A 68 -31.38 -5.20 -4.50
N LEU A 69 -31.31 -4.64 -3.27
CA LEU A 69 -31.75 -5.28 -2.05
C LEU A 69 -33.16 -4.83 -1.71
N ASP A 70 -33.92 -5.70 -1.05
CA ASP A 70 -35.26 -5.35 -0.56
C ASP A 70 -35.15 -4.27 0.53
N SER A 71 -35.70 -3.10 0.25
CA SER A 71 -35.66 -1.95 1.16
C SER A 71 -36.55 -2.15 2.39
N GLU A 72 -37.58 -3.02 2.33
CA GLU A 72 -38.44 -3.35 3.47
C GLU A 72 -37.68 -4.17 4.53
N GLU A 73 -36.62 -4.87 4.16
CA GLU A 73 -35.73 -5.56 5.10
C GLU A 73 -34.73 -4.61 5.78
N ALA A 74 -34.63 -3.35 5.36
CA ALA A 74 -33.69 -2.39 5.92
C ALA A 74 -34.08 -1.94 7.33
N ILE A 75 -33.13 -2.03 8.28
CA ILE A 75 -33.35 -1.72 9.69
C ILE A 75 -32.79 -0.34 10.01
N PRO A 76 -33.66 0.68 10.27
CA PRO A 76 -33.18 2.00 10.67
C PRO A 76 -32.72 1.99 12.13
N ILE A 77 -31.47 2.39 12.39
CA ILE A 77 -30.87 2.39 13.74
C ILE A 77 -30.16 3.70 14.07
N SER A 78 -29.90 3.91 15.35
CA SER A 78 -28.85 4.79 15.82
C SER A 78 -27.89 4.01 16.71
N ALA A 79 -26.72 3.68 16.20
CA ALA A 79 -25.68 3.02 16.98
C ALA A 79 -25.22 3.91 18.17
N LYS A 80 -25.31 5.25 18.03
CA LYS A 80 -24.95 6.21 19.08
C LYS A 80 -25.90 6.15 20.27
N THR A 81 -27.20 6.06 20.02
CA THR A 81 -28.24 6.08 21.09
C THR A 81 -28.67 4.67 21.50
N GLY A 82 -28.29 3.63 20.72
CA GLY A 82 -28.71 2.26 20.91
C GLY A 82 -30.10 1.94 20.32
N GLN A 83 -30.75 2.91 19.66
CA GLN A 83 -32.10 2.74 19.10
C GLN A 83 -32.07 1.66 18.01
N ASN A 84 -32.97 0.68 18.09
CA ASN A 84 -33.20 -0.43 17.18
C ASN A 84 -31.97 -1.36 16.97
N VAL A 85 -30.89 -1.24 17.74
CA VAL A 85 -29.72 -2.11 17.64
C VAL A 85 -30.08 -3.57 17.96
N THR A 86 -30.99 -3.78 18.92
CA THR A 86 -31.48 -5.12 19.26
C THR A 86 -32.18 -5.80 18.09
N GLU A 87 -32.93 -5.06 17.26
CA GLU A 87 -33.59 -5.60 16.07
C GLU A 87 -32.57 -6.15 15.05
N VAL A 88 -31.42 -5.48 14.90
CA VAL A 88 -30.32 -5.98 14.04
C VAL A 88 -29.81 -7.31 14.56
N LEU A 89 -29.57 -7.43 15.87
CA LEU A 89 -29.09 -8.67 16.48
C LEU A 89 -30.11 -9.81 16.32
N GLU A 90 -31.40 -9.52 16.50
CA GLU A 90 -32.46 -10.51 16.28
C GLU A 90 -32.58 -10.91 14.81
N SER A 91 -32.44 -9.96 13.88
CA SER A 91 -32.46 -10.23 12.44
C SER A 91 -31.27 -11.08 12.02
N ILE A 92 -30.06 -10.82 12.55
CA ILE A 92 -28.90 -11.67 12.34
C ILE A 92 -29.21 -13.10 12.80
N ALA A 93 -29.76 -13.27 14.01
CA ALA A 93 -30.06 -14.60 14.55
C ALA A 93 -31.17 -15.35 13.78
N LYS A 94 -32.11 -14.62 13.17
CA LYS A 94 -33.24 -15.22 12.43
C LYS A 94 -32.94 -15.46 10.95
N LEU A 95 -32.24 -14.53 10.29
CA LEU A 95 -32.11 -14.49 8.83
C LEU A 95 -30.79 -15.07 8.32
N ILE A 96 -29.73 -15.04 9.11
CA ILE A 96 -28.45 -15.61 8.69
C ILE A 96 -28.43 -17.11 9.02
N PRO A 97 -28.31 -17.99 8.00
CA PRO A 97 -28.28 -19.41 8.23
C PRO A 97 -27.03 -19.82 9.01
N PRO A 98 -27.10 -20.86 9.85
CA PRO A 98 -25.92 -21.39 10.52
C PRO A 98 -24.93 -21.98 9.51
N PRO A 99 -23.63 -22.01 9.86
CA PRO A 99 -22.62 -22.64 9.02
C PRO A 99 -22.99 -24.10 8.70
N VAL A 100 -22.80 -24.47 7.44
CA VAL A 100 -23.03 -25.87 6.99
C VAL A 100 -21.72 -26.63 7.18
N GLY A 101 -21.81 -27.89 7.68
CA GLY A 101 -20.65 -28.77 7.82
C GLY A 101 -20.99 -30.04 8.58
N ASP A 102 -20.31 -31.16 8.24
CA ASP A 102 -20.45 -32.45 8.92
C ASP A 102 -19.32 -32.62 9.96
N LYS A 103 -19.71 -32.72 11.24
CA LYS A 103 -18.77 -32.96 12.35
C LYS A 103 -18.04 -34.30 12.27
N ASN A 104 -18.61 -35.27 11.55
CA ASN A 104 -18.05 -36.60 11.40
C ASN A 104 -17.20 -36.78 10.14
N ALA A 105 -17.14 -35.78 9.26
CA ALA A 105 -16.29 -35.80 8.09
C ALA A 105 -14.80 -35.70 8.47
N PRO A 106 -13.85 -35.95 7.56
CA PRO A 106 -12.45 -35.62 7.78
C PRO A 106 -12.29 -34.14 8.10
N LEU A 107 -11.37 -33.82 9.05
CA LEU A 107 -11.12 -32.44 9.40
C LEU A 107 -10.70 -31.62 8.17
N LYS A 108 -11.39 -30.52 7.94
CA LYS A 108 -11.10 -29.54 6.92
C LYS A 108 -11.23 -28.14 7.52
N ALA A 109 -10.10 -27.58 7.94
CA ALA A 109 -10.07 -26.26 8.56
C ALA A 109 -9.11 -25.32 7.81
N LEU A 110 -9.51 -24.07 7.65
CA LEU A 110 -8.74 -23.04 6.98
C LEU A 110 -8.01 -22.16 7.99
N ILE A 111 -6.72 -21.97 7.78
CA ILE A 111 -5.94 -20.97 8.51
C ILE A 111 -6.23 -19.60 7.91
N TYR A 112 -6.88 -18.71 8.67
CA TYR A 112 -7.14 -17.35 8.19
C TYR A 112 -6.20 -16.31 8.81
N ASP A 113 -5.52 -16.64 9.92
CA ASP A 113 -4.53 -15.80 10.58
C ASP A 113 -3.60 -16.65 11.46
N SER A 114 -2.42 -16.16 11.75
CA SER A 114 -1.49 -16.75 12.72
C SER A 114 -0.59 -15.70 13.33
N TYR A 115 -0.21 -15.88 14.59
CA TYR A 115 0.74 -15.00 15.27
C TYR A 115 1.64 -15.80 16.20
N PHE A 116 2.77 -15.21 16.55
CA PHE A 116 3.70 -15.81 17.51
C PHE A 116 3.47 -15.25 18.90
N ASP A 117 3.33 -16.15 19.86
CA ASP A 117 3.30 -15.84 21.28
C ASP A 117 4.57 -16.39 21.94
N ASN A 118 5.20 -15.59 22.80
CA ASN A 118 6.47 -15.96 23.44
C ASN A 118 6.37 -17.20 24.36
N TYR A 119 5.16 -17.50 24.86
CA TYR A 119 4.92 -18.61 25.80
C TYR A 119 4.30 -19.82 25.11
N MET A 120 3.41 -19.59 24.15
CA MET A 120 2.61 -20.64 23.48
C MET A 120 3.19 -21.06 22.12
N GLY A 121 4.16 -20.31 21.58
CA GLY A 121 4.66 -20.50 20.23
C GLY A 121 3.68 -19.93 19.19
N VAL A 122 3.55 -20.58 18.03
CA VAL A 122 2.63 -20.13 16.99
C VAL A 122 1.20 -20.50 17.35
N VAL A 123 0.35 -19.50 17.48
CA VAL A 123 -1.10 -19.62 17.62
C VAL A 123 -1.74 -19.50 16.24
N VAL A 124 -2.38 -20.54 15.79
CA VAL A 124 -3.01 -20.61 14.47
C VAL A 124 -4.50 -20.37 14.62
N LYS A 125 -5.05 -19.35 13.96
CA LYS A 125 -6.49 -19.07 13.94
C LYS A 125 -7.12 -19.80 12.76
N VAL A 126 -8.16 -20.58 13.03
CA VAL A 126 -8.78 -21.44 12.05
C VAL A 126 -10.30 -21.27 12.01
N ARG A 127 -10.87 -21.47 10.81
CA ARG A 127 -12.28 -21.76 10.61
C ARG A 127 -12.42 -23.22 10.23
N VAL A 128 -13.17 -23.98 11.01
CA VAL A 128 -13.46 -25.39 10.74
C VAL A 128 -14.65 -25.48 9.79
N PHE A 129 -14.47 -26.05 8.60
CA PHE A 129 -15.52 -26.30 7.62
C PHE A 129 -16.16 -27.64 7.85
N GLU A 130 -15.35 -28.67 8.05
CA GLU A 130 -15.80 -30.05 8.27
C GLU A 130 -14.94 -30.72 9.33
N GLY A 131 -15.51 -31.77 9.96
CA GLY A 131 -14.83 -32.57 10.97
C GLY A 131 -14.73 -31.84 12.32
N SER A 132 -13.79 -32.30 13.14
CA SER A 132 -13.48 -31.72 14.43
C SER A 132 -12.01 -31.93 14.77
N VAL A 133 -11.47 -31.08 15.63
CA VAL A 133 -10.10 -31.16 16.15
C VAL A 133 -10.11 -30.94 17.64
N LYS A 134 -9.31 -31.72 18.39
CA LYS A 134 -9.20 -31.67 19.84
C LYS A 134 -7.74 -31.73 20.29
N LYS A 135 -7.51 -31.43 21.53
CA LYS A 135 -6.19 -31.58 22.17
C LYS A 135 -5.72 -33.05 22.07
N GLY A 136 -4.46 -33.23 21.67
CA GLY A 136 -3.81 -34.54 21.48
C GLY A 136 -3.89 -35.04 20.03
N ASP A 137 -4.75 -34.50 19.18
CA ASP A 137 -4.82 -34.87 17.78
C ASP A 137 -3.53 -34.52 17.04
N ARG A 138 -3.19 -35.32 16.03
CA ARG A 138 -2.06 -35.04 15.13
C ARG A 138 -2.60 -34.40 13.86
N ILE A 139 -2.34 -33.12 13.71
CA ILE A 139 -2.78 -32.35 12.53
C ILE A 139 -1.70 -32.36 11.44
N PHE A 140 -2.13 -32.23 10.20
CA PHE A 140 -1.29 -32.10 9.02
C PHE A 140 -1.64 -30.80 8.27
N LEU A 141 -0.63 -30.01 7.98
CA LEU A 141 -0.74 -28.76 7.20
C LEU A 141 -0.48 -29.08 5.73
N MET A 142 -1.50 -28.99 4.89
CA MET A 142 -1.43 -29.46 3.50
C MET A 142 -0.45 -28.65 2.64
N GLY A 143 -0.37 -27.33 2.84
CA GLY A 143 0.51 -26.45 2.06
C GLY A 143 1.97 -26.54 2.45
N SER A 144 2.28 -26.73 3.74
CA SER A 144 3.67 -26.88 4.21
C SER A 144 4.14 -28.34 4.22
N GLY A 145 3.23 -29.30 4.13
CA GLY A 145 3.55 -30.73 4.20
C GLY A 145 4.06 -31.21 5.56
N LYS A 146 3.77 -30.50 6.64
CA LYS A 146 4.25 -30.77 7.99
C LYS A 146 3.13 -31.18 8.92
N ASP A 147 3.46 -32.00 9.91
CA ASP A 147 2.53 -32.45 10.92
C ASP A 147 2.95 -31.99 12.33
N TYR A 148 1.96 -31.79 13.19
CA TYR A 148 2.13 -31.32 14.56
C TYR A 148 1.08 -31.94 15.49
N VAL A 149 1.45 -32.06 16.77
CA VAL A 149 0.50 -32.50 17.81
C VAL A 149 -0.16 -31.28 18.45
N VAL A 150 -1.48 -31.29 18.50
CA VAL A 150 -2.29 -30.23 19.10
C VAL A 150 -2.11 -30.24 20.62
N THR A 151 -1.63 -29.13 21.16
CA THR A 151 -1.44 -28.94 22.60
C THR A 151 -2.63 -28.26 23.26
N ASP A 152 -3.33 -27.39 22.51
CA ASP A 152 -4.54 -26.72 22.95
C ASP A 152 -5.41 -26.29 21.76
N VAL A 153 -6.72 -26.25 21.97
CA VAL A 153 -7.73 -25.69 21.04
C VAL A 153 -8.72 -24.85 21.82
N GLY A 154 -9.30 -23.85 21.19
CA GLY A 154 -10.30 -23.04 21.84
C GLY A 154 -10.82 -21.90 20.96
N ILE A 155 -11.61 -21.04 21.56
CA ILE A 155 -12.19 -19.85 20.91
C ILE A 155 -11.46 -18.59 21.36
N ASN A 156 -11.41 -17.62 20.45
CA ASN A 156 -10.84 -16.31 20.76
C ASN A 156 -11.98 -15.34 21.11
N ARG A 157 -12.05 -14.94 22.36
CA ARG A 157 -12.85 -13.81 22.83
C ARG A 157 -11.91 -12.63 23.14
N LEU A 158 -12.15 -11.87 24.21
CA LEU A 158 -11.16 -10.88 24.68
C LEU A 158 -9.83 -11.55 25.10
N GLN A 159 -9.91 -12.80 25.53
CA GLN A 159 -8.77 -13.68 25.82
C GLN A 159 -8.99 -15.04 25.16
N LEU A 160 -7.92 -15.80 24.96
CA LEU A 160 -8.01 -17.19 24.52
C LEU A 160 -8.73 -18.02 25.57
N MET A 161 -9.77 -18.73 25.15
CA MET A 161 -10.55 -19.64 26.00
C MET A 161 -10.41 -21.05 25.47
N SER A 162 -9.68 -21.90 26.21
CA SER A 162 -9.52 -23.32 25.88
C SER A 162 -10.87 -24.03 25.88
N GLN A 163 -11.04 -24.96 24.93
CA GLN A 163 -12.20 -25.82 24.77
C GLN A 163 -11.77 -27.27 24.59
N GLU A 164 -12.71 -28.21 24.72
CA GLU A 164 -12.43 -29.63 24.52
C GLU A 164 -12.14 -29.93 23.04
N SER A 165 -12.86 -29.27 22.13
CA SER A 165 -12.72 -29.44 20.69
C SER A 165 -13.25 -28.24 19.92
N LEU A 166 -12.82 -28.09 18.67
CA LEU A 166 -13.43 -27.25 17.64
C LEU A 166 -14.06 -28.13 16.58
N SER A 167 -15.30 -27.84 16.22
CA SER A 167 -16.11 -28.63 15.29
C SER A 167 -16.52 -27.81 14.06
N ALA A 168 -17.04 -28.50 13.04
CA ALA A 168 -17.56 -27.89 11.82
C ALA A 168 -18.45 -26.67 12.10
N GLY A 169 -18.16 -25.55 11.42
CA GLY A 169 -18.82 -24.25 11.57
C GLY A 169 -18.20 -23.33 12.61
N GLU A 170 -17.32 -23.81 13.48
CA GLU A 170 -16.68 -23.01 14.53
C GLU A 170 -15.42 -22.29 14.04
N VAL A 171 -15.19 -21.12 14.64
CA VAL A 171 -13.97 -20.30 14.45
C VAL A 171 -13.23 -20.27 15.78
N GLY A 172 -11.94 -20.60 15.75
CA GLY A 172 -11.15 -20.66 16.95
C GLY A 172 -9.65 -20.66 16.69
N TYR A 173 -8.90 -21.18 17.66
CA TYR A 173 -7.45 -21.31 17.55
C TYR A 173 -6.97 -22.71 17.80
N ILE A 174 -5.81 -23.02 17.24
CA ILE A 174 -5.05 -24.25 17.47
C ILE A 174 -3.64 -23.87 17.92
N ILE A 175 -3.16 -24.46 19.00
CA ILE A 175 -1.77 -24.39 19.44
C ILE A 175 -1.18 -25.80 19.30
N SER A 176 -0.06 -25.92 18.58
CA SER A 176 0.49 -27.24 18.23
C SER A 176 2.03 -27.27 18.23
N GLY A 177 2.68 -26.39 19.01
CA GLY A 177 4.13 -26.37 19.14
C GLY A 177 4.89 -26.01 17.86
N ILE A 178 4.24 -25.38 16.91
CA ILE A 178 4.86 -24.85 15.69
C ILE A 178 5.85 -23.74 16.11
N LYS A 179 7.11 -23.90 15.73
CA LYS A 179 8.17 -22.94 16.09
C LYS A 179 8.38 -21.84 15.05
N LYS A 180 8.01 -22.10 13.80
CA LYS A 180 8.18 -21.15 12.69
C LYS A 180 6.82 -20.86 12.10
N VAL A 181 6.41 -19.61 12.08
CA VAL A 181 5.14 -19.18 11.48
C VAL A 181 5.11 -19.46 9.98
N ALA A 182 6.26 -19.44 9.31
CA ALA A 182 6.36 -19.85 7.91
C ALA A 182 5.81 -21.26 7.63
N ASP A 183 5.66 -22.09 8.67
CA ASP A 183 5.09 -23.44 8.55
C ASP A 183 3.55 -23.44 8.62
N ALA A 184 2.94 -22.39 9.21
CA ALA A 184 1.47 -22.22 9.34
C ALA A 184 1.02 -20.99 8.54
N ARG A 185 1.04 -21.10 7.22
CA ARG A 185 0.72 -19.99 6.31
C ARG A 185 -0.79 -19.71 6.32
N THR A 186 -1.14 -18.44 6.29
CA THR A 186 -2.53 -18.02 6.03
C THR A 186 -2.99 -18.56 4.69
N GLY A 187 -4.19 -19.14 4.65
CA GLY A 187 -4.73 -19.82 3.48
C GLY A 187 -4.42 -21.31 3.39
N ASP A 188 -3.57 -21.85 4.30
CA ASP A 188 -3.31 -23.30 4.35
C ASP A 188 -4.49 -24.06 4.97
N THR A 189 -4.59 -25.33 4.60
CA THR A 189 -5.61 -26.23 5.10
C THR A 189 -5.04 -27.15 6.17
N VAL A 190 -5.72 -27.20 7.30
CA VAL A 190 -5.43 -28.12 8.41
C VAL A 190 -6.35 -29.34 8.29
N THR A 191 -5.75 -30.53 8.33
CA THR A 191 -6.47 -31.81 8.39
C THR A 191 -5.86 -32.71 9.47
N LEU A 192 -6.52 -33.85 9.79
CA LEU A 192 -5.96 -34.83 10.70
C LEU A 192 -4.99 -35.76 9.95
N MET A 193 -3.83 -36.06 10.54
CA MET A 193 -2.87 -36.98 9.93
C MET A 193 -3.40 -38.35 9.68
N GLU A 194 -4.26 -38.87 10.55
CA GLU A 194 -4.84 -40.22 10.47
C GLU A 194 -5.99 -40.31 9.44
N ARG A 195 -6.66 -39.19 9.18
CA ARG A 195 -7.82 -39.13 8.27
C ARG A 195 -7.79 -37.81 7.53
N GLN A 196 -6.92 -37.72 6.52
CA GLN A 196 -6.74 -36.51 5.73
C GLN A 196 -7.90 -36.25 4.78
N THR A 197 -8.23 -34.98 4.57
CA THR A 197 -9.10 -34.56 3.46
C THR A 197 -8.32 -34.65 2.14
N GLU A 198 -8.98 -34.98 1.06
CA GLU A 198 -8.37 -35.12 -0.27
C GLU A 198 -8.12 -33.75 -0.91
N GLU A 199 -9.01 -32.80 -0.65
CA GLU A 199 -8.96 -31.47 -1.26
C GLU A 199 -8.72 -30.36 -0.23
N PRO A 200 -7.82 -29.40 -0.50
CA PRO A 200 -7.67 -28.23 0.34
C PRO A 200 -8.90 -27.33 0.28
N VAL A 201 -9.08 -26.47 1.27
CA VAL A 201 -10.10 -25.42 1.24
C VAL A 201 -9.75 -24.45 0.12
N GLN A 202 -10.70 -24.25 -0.82
CA GLN A 202 -10.54 -23.23 -1.86
C GLN A 202 -10.75 -21.82 -1.26
N GLY A 203 -10.00 -20.83 -1.72
CA GLY A 203 -10.36 -19.45 -1.44
C GLY A 203 -9.26 -18.45 -1.18
N TYR A 204 -8.06 -18.83 -0.79
CA TYR A 204 -7.00 -17.87 -0.62
C TYR A 204 -6.00 -17.94 -1.78
N LYS A 205 -6.07 -16.95 -2.68
CA LYS A 205 -4.98 -16.69 -3.62
C LYS A 205 -3.89 -15.94 -2.86
N GLU A 206 -2.66 -16.37 -3.01
CA GLU A 206 -1.51 -15.63 -2.47
C GLU A 206 -1.51 -14.21 -3.06
N ALA A 207 -1.63 -13.23 -2.18
CA ALA A 207 -1.63 -11.83 -2.59
C ALA A 207 -0.23 -11.45 -3.08
N LYS A 208 -0.13 -11.04 -4.34
CA LYS A 208 1.16 -10.64 -4.93
C LYS A 208 1.42 -9.17 -4.64
N PRO A 209 2.63 -8.83 -4.17
CA PRO A 209 2.98 -7.44 -3.95
C PRO A 209 3.01 -6.67 -5.28
N MET A 210 2.48 -5.45 -5.27
CA MET A 210 2.37 -4.58 -6.44
C MET A 210 3.28 -3.35 -6.33
N VAL A 211 3.59 -2.92 -5.12
CA VAL A 211 4.41 -1.74 -4.82
C VAL A 211 5.65 -2.18 -4.05
N PHE A 212 6.80 -1.62 -4.38
CA PHE A 212 8.09 -1.96 -3.78
C PHE A 212 8.84 -0.71 -3.37
N SER A 213 9.41 -0.71 -2.15
CA SER A 213 10.33 0.35 -1.71
C SER A 213 11.51 -0.24 -0.94
N GLY A 214 12.61 0.50 -0.89
CA GLY A 214 13.69 0.24 0.05
C GLY A 214 13.30 0.79 1.42
N LEU A 215 13.58 0.07 2.48
CA LEU A 215 13.33 0.45 3.86
C LEU A 215 14.63 0.35 4.67
N PHE A 216 15.09 1.46 5.21
CA PHE A 216 16.39 1.57 5.87
C PHE A 216 16.23 2.20 7.25
N PRO A 217 16.95 1.71 8.29
CA PRO A 217 16.98 2.40 9.58
C PRO A 217 17.76 3.71 9.45
N ILE A 218 17.30 4.74 10.14
CA ILE A 218 18.01 6.03 10.19
C ILE A 218 19.40 5.86 10.84
N ASN A 219 19.45 5.12 11.93
CA ASN A 219 20.72 4.73 12.54
C ASN A 219 21.10 3.33 12.03
N GLY A 220 22.19 3.23 11.27
CA GLY A 220 22.65 1.96 10.72
C GLY A 220 22.97 0.88 11.77
N GLU A 221 23.22 1.25 13.03
CA GLU A 221 23.40 0.31 14.14
C GLU A 221 22.11 -0.44 14.51
N GLN A 222 20.95 0.11 14.16
CA GLN A 222 19.64 -0.53 14.39
C GLN A 222 19.23 -1.54 13.31
N PHE A 223 20.12 -1.90 12.40
CA PHE A 223 19.79 -2.87 11.35
C PHE A 223 19.41 -4.25 11.92
N ASP A 224 20.10 -4.72 12.95
CA ASP A 224 19.77 -6.01 13.57
C ASP A 224 18.41 -5.97 14.29
N GLU A 225 18.07 -4.84 14.91
CA GLU A 225 16.74 -4.61 15.50
C GLU A 225 15.65 -4.60 14.39
N LEU A 226 15.95 -3.97 13.26
CA LEU A 226 15.05 -3.97 12.10
C LEU A 226 14.84 -5.38 11.53
N VAL A 227 15.88 -6.23 11.49
CA VAL A 227 15.75 -7.65 11.09
C VAL A 227 14.74 -8.36 11.98
N GLU A 228 14.88 -8.26 13.30
CA GLU A 228 13.95 -8.89 14.25
C GLU A 228 12.52 -8.34 14.13
N ALA A 229 12.39 -7.02 13.95
CA ALA A 229 11.10 -6.37 13.79
C ALA A 229 10.39 -6.84 12.49
N MET A 230 11.12 -6.94 11.37
CA MET A 230 10.60 -7.45 10.10
C MET A 230 10.17 -8.91 10.20
N GLU A 231 10.93 -9.75 10.89
CA GLU A 231 10.55 -11.14 11.17
C GLU A 231 9.25 -11.21 11.97
N LYS A 232 9.14 -10.44 13.06
CA LYS A 232 7.92 -10.38 13.89
C LYS A 232 6.73 -9.85 13.09
N LEU A 233 6.92 -8.79 12.31
CA LEU A 233 5.86 -8.20 11.48
C LEU A 233 5.35 -9.19 10.44
N LYS A 234 6.25 -9.92 9.76
CA LYS A 234 5.92 -10.98 8.82
C LYS A 234 5.00 -12.05 9.40
N LEU A 235 5.05 -12.30 10.70
CA LEU A 235 4.21 -13.27 11.39
C LEU A 235 2.74 -12.86 11.41
N SER A 236 2.48 -11.55 11.52
CA SER A 236 1.14 -10.98 11.55
C SER A 236 0.67 -10.44 10.19
N ASP A 237 1.57 -10.42 9.19
CA ASP A 237 1.30 -9.91 7.86
C ASP A 237 1.81 -10.88 6.79
N ALA A 238 0.94 -11.79 6.37
CA ALA A 238 1.26 -12.81 5.37
C ALA A 238 1.60 -12.22 3.99
N ALA A 239 1.07 -11.04 3.66
CA ALA A 239 1.28 -10.37 2.38
C ALA A 239 2.63 -9.65 2.29
N LEU A 240 3.28 -9.39 3.43
CA LEU A 240 4.57 -8.72 3.49
C LEU A 240 5.67 -9.60 2.89
N VAL A 241 6.33 -9.12 1.85
CA VAL A 241 7.50 -9.78 1.22
C VAL A 241 8.70 -8.86 1.32
N TYR A 242 9.84 -9.38 1.74
CA TYR A 242 11.05 -8.57 1.83
C TYR A 242 12.32 -9.38 1.56
N GLU A 243 13.33 -8.69 1.04
CA GLU A 243 14.69 -9.20 0.85
C GLU A 243 15.71 -8.19 1.37
N LYS A 244 16.88 -8.65 1.80
CA LYS A 244 17.95 -7.75 2.25
C LYS A 244 18.44 -6.89 1.09
N GLU A 245 18.60 -5.61 1.34
CA GLU A 245 19.11 -4.63 0.38
C GLU A 245 20.28 -3.85 1.00
N ASN A 246 21.23 -3.44 0.18
CA ASN A 246 22.31 -2.55 0.58
C ASN A 246 22.36 -1.36 -0.37
N SER A 247 22.28 -0.16 0.19
CA SER A 247 22.43 1.11 -0.52
C SER A 247 23.77 1.74 -0.16
N LEU A 248 24.44 2.31 -1.15
CA LEU A 248 25.70 3.05 -0.92
C LEU A 248 25.47 4.31 -0.07
N ALA A 249 24.27 4.91 -0.18
CA ALA A 249 23.91 6.13 0.55
C ALA A 249 23.31 5.84 1.94
N LEU A 250 22.53 4.76 2.11
CA LEU A 250 21.74 4.48 3.31
C LEU A 250 22.23 3.27 4.11
N GLY A 251 23.18 2.49 3.58
CA GLY A 251 23.69 1.29 4.23
C GLY A 251 22.77 0.07 4.08
N PHE A 252 22.72 -0.78 5.11
CA PHE A 252 21.92 -2.00 5.11
C PHE A 252 20.46 -1.73 5.43
N GLY A 253 19.56 -2.39 4.69
CA GLY A 253 18.11 -2.30 4.84
C GLY A 253 17.40 -3.47 4.17
N PHE A 254 16.14 -3.24 3.81
CA PHE A 254 15.31 -4.22 3.12
C PHE A 254 14.66 -3.62 1.88
N ARG A 255 14.56 -4.42 0.83
CA ARG A 255 13.62 -4.21 -0.26
C ARG A 255 12.33 -4.88 0.11
N VAL A 256 11.26 -4.10 0.24
CA VAL A 256 9.96 -4.56 0.76
C VAL A 256 8.91 -4.46 -0.33
N GLY A 257 8.13 -5.52 -0.49
CA GLY A 257 6.98 -5.57 -1.39
C GLY A 257 5.67 -5.48 -0.61
N TYR A 258 4.78 -4.60 -1.08
CA TYR A 258 3.50 -4.26 -0.46
C TYR A 258 2.34 -4.48 -1.43
N LEU A 259 1.14 -4.70 -0.91
CA LEU A 259 -0.08 -4.81 -1.71
C LEU A 259 -0.47 -3.48 -2.39
N GLY A 260 -0.10 -2.36 -1.77
CA GLY A 260 -0.36 -1.01 -2.24
C GLY A 260 0.26 0.03 -1.31
N LEU A 261 0.01 1.31 -1.57
CA LEU A 261 0.56 2.43 -0.78
C LEU A 261 0.10 2.41 0.67
N LEU A 262 -1.19 2.19 0.92
CA LEU A 262 -1.73 2.11 2.28
C LEU A 262 -1.06 1.00 3.09
N HIS A 263 -0.81 -0.16 2.48
CA HIS A 263 -0.08 -1.25 3.12
C HIS A 263 1.35 -0.83 3.47
N MET A 264 2.03 -0.09 2.58
CA MET A 264 3.37 0.47 2.82
C MET A 264 3.37 1.42 4.03
N GLU A 265 2.41 2.34 4.11
CA GLU A 265 2.28 3.29 5.21
C GLU A 265 2.00 2.58 6.53
N ILE A 266 1.11 1.58 6.55
CA ILE A 266 0.80 0.79 7.75
C ILE A 266 2.03 0.01 8.23
N VAL A 267 2.76 -0.64 7.33
CA VAL A 267 3.98 -1.38 7.69
C VAL A 267 5.03 -0.45 8.29
N GLN A 268 5.26 0.71 7.66
CA GLN A 268 6.20 1.70 8.18
C GLN A 268 5.76 2.22 9.55
N GLU A 269 4.52 2.63 9.71
CA GLU A 269 4.00 3.15 10.97
C GLU A 269 4.04 2.10 12.10
N ARG A 270 3.78 0.84 11.78
CA ARG A 270 3.91 -0.27 12.75
C ARG A 270 5.35 -0.47 13.20
N LEU A 271 6.32 -0.44 12.29
CA LEU A 271 7.74 -0.55 12.62
C LEU A 271 8.21 0.62 13.50
N GLU A 272 7.76 1.83 13.21
CA GLU A 272 8.07 3.02 14.00
C GLU A 272 7.43 2.97 15.40
N ARG A 273 6.14 2.61 15.50
CA ARG A 273 5.40 2.65 16.77
C ARG A 273 5.58 1.40 17.64
N GLU A 274 5.56 0.20 17.05
CA GLU A 274 5.62 -1.05 17.82
C GLU A 274 7.06 -1.42 18.21
N PHE A 275 8.04 -1.05 17.33
CA PHE A 275 9.45 -1.43 17.52
C PHE A 275 10.38 -0.24 17.78
N ASN A 276 9.86 0.99 17.74
CA ASN A 276 10.61 2.23 17.98
C ASN A 276 11.85 2.38 17.08
N ILE A 277 11.70 2.04 15.79
CA ILE A 277 12.76 2.15 14.78
C ILE A 277 12.39 3.28 13.82
N ASP A 278 13.20 4.34 13.81
CA ASP A 278 13.03 5.42 12.84
C ASP A 278 13.54 4.98 11.47
N LEU A 279 12.72 5.17 10.42
CA LEU A 279 12.93 4.58 9.11
C LEU A 279 13.01 5.61 7.98
N ILE A 280 13.80 5.28 6.96
CA ILE A 280 13.81 5.95 5.66
C ILE A 280 13.24 5.00 4.62
N SER A 281 12.16 5.42 3.94
CA SER A 281 11.64 4.73 2.77
C SER A 281 12.17 5.40 1.50
N THR A 282 12.62 4.59 0.53
CA THR A 282 12.91 5.09 -0.82
C THR A 282 11.63 5.24 -1.62
N ALA A 283 11.70 5.96 -2.76
CA ALA A 283 10.55 6.12 -3.64
C ALA A 283 9.92 4.77 -4.01
N PRO A 284 8.59 4.63 -3.88
CA PRO A 284 7.91 3.40 -4.26
C PRO A 284 8.06 3.16 -5.76
N SER A 285 8.18 1.91 -6.16
CA SER A 285 8.30 1.46 -7.54
C SER A 285 7.37 0.27 -7.78
N VAL A 286 7.19 -0.06 -9.07
CA VAL A 286 6.48 -1.28 -9.50
C VAL A 286 7.48 -2.28 -10.05
N LYS A 287 7.05 -3.52 -10.26
CA LYS A 287 7.83 -4.49 -11.02
C LYS A 287 7.71 -4.24 -12.51
N TYR A 288 8.83 -3.98 -13.15
CA TYR A 288 8.97 -3.90 -14.61
C TYR A 288 9.48 -5.22 -15.16
N ARG A 289 9.08 -5.59 -16.37
CA ARG A 289 9.65 -6.72 -17.11
C ARG A 289 10.59 -6.19 -18.17
N ILE A 290 11.81 -6.70 -18.16
CA ILE A 290 12.84 -6.34 -19.13
C ILE A 290 13.30 -7.60 -19.83
N THR A 291 13.12 -7.64 -21.15
CA THR A 291 13.67 -8.70 -22.00
C THR A 291 15.03 -8.24 -22.50
N ARG A 292 16.05 -9.04 -22.24
CA ARG A 292 17.40 -8.77 -22.72
C ARG A 292 17.60 -9.29 -24.14
N THR A 293 18.68 -8.83 -24.75
CA THR A 293 19.10 -9.23 -26.10
C THR A 293 19.45 -10.72 -26.22
N ASP A 294 19.73 -11.40 -25.11
CA ASP A 294 19.92 -12.86 -25.01
C ASP A 294 18.60 -13.64 -24.90
N GLY A 295 17.46 -12.95 -24.80
CA GLY A 295 16.12 -13.53 -24.69
C GLY A 295 15.64 -13.76 -23.26
N ASP A 296 16.47 -13.55 -22.26
CA ASP A 296 16.09 -13.70 -20.86
C ASP A 296 15.15 -12.57 -20.41
N VAL A 297 14.12 -12.94 -19.63
CA VAL A 297 13.15 -12.00 -19.07
C VAL A 297 13.42 -11.82 -17.59
N TYR A 298 13.67 -10.57 -17.19
CA TYR A 298 13.92 -10.18 -15.79
C TYR A 298 12.80 -9.31 -15.25
N GLU A 299 12.41 -9.56 -14.02
CA GLU A 299 11.57 -8.63 -13.26
C GLU A 299 12.46 -7.67 -12.45
N VAL A 300 12.30 -6.37 -12.70
CA VAL A 300 13.09 -5.30 -12.07
C VAL A 300 12.17 -4.38 -11.30
N ASP A 301 12.32 -4.34 -9.99
CA ASP A 301 11.62 -3.44 -9.08
C ASP A 301 12.55 -2.38 -8.47
N ASN A 302 13.87 -2.60 -8.57
CA ASN A 302 14.91 -1.75 -8.00
C ASN A 302 15.71 -1.06 -9.12
N PRO A 303 15.84 0.28 -9.12
CA PRO A 303 16.64 1.01 -10.10
C PRO A 303 18.11 0.57 -10.18
N SER A 304 18.68 0.06 -9.08
CA SER A 304 20.08 -0.43 -9.08
C SER A 304 20.27 -1.71 -9.91
N LYS A 305 19.20 -2.51 -10.08
CA LYS A 305 19.19 -3.74 -10.90
C LYS A 305 18.82 -3.46 -12.37
N PHE A 306 18.61 -2.18 -12.76
CA PHE A 306 18.25 -1.83 -14.14
C PHE A 306 19.43 -2.08 -15.06
N PRO A 307 19.28 -2.90 -16.13
CA PRO A 307 20.37 -3.26 -17.01
C PRO A 307 20.83 -2.09 -17.90
N GLU A 308 22.04 -2.19 -18.44
CA GLU A 308 22.54 -1.20 -19.39
C GLU A 308 21.71 -1.19 -20.68
N PRO A 309 21.50 -0.01 -21.30
CA PRO A 309 20.60 0.15 -22.44
C PRO A 309 20.93 -0.74 -23.65
N ASN A 310 22.20 -1.09 -23.86
CA ASN A 310 22.68 -1.98 -24.93
C ASN A 310 22.29 -3.45 -24.75
N LEU A 311 21.93 -3.84 -23.52
CA LEU A 311 21.50 -5.20 -23.19
C LEU A 311 19.98 -5.37 -23.22
N ILE A 312 19.22 -4.31 -23.50
CA ILE A 312 17.77 -4.31 -23.44
C ILE A 312 17.19 -4.48 -24.85
N GLN A 313 16.38 -5.52 -25.05
CA GLN A 313 15.60 -5.75 -26.27
C GLN A 313 14.23 -5.07 -26.17
N SER A 314 13.50 -5.29 -25.07
CA SER A 314 12.21 -4.67 -24.82
C SER A 314 11.95 -4.47 -23.31
N MET A 315 11.07 -3.55 -23.00
CA MET A 315 10.65 -3.24 -21.62
C MET A 315 9.14 -3.17 -21.54
N GLU A 316 8.59 -3.67 -20.44
CA GLU A 316 7.16 -3.67 -20.18
C GLU A 316 6.89 -3.13 -18.78
N GLU A 317 5.80 -2.39 -18.65
CA GLU A 317 5.30 -1.90 -17.36
C GLU A 317 3.92 -2.49 -17.04
N PRO A 318 3.59 -2.68 -15.74
CA PRO A 318 2.28 -3.17 -15.33
C PRO A 318 1.21 -2.13 -15.58
N TYR A 319 0.09 -2.56 -16.14
CA TYR A 319 -1.12 -1.77 -16.36
C TYR A 319 -2.24 -2.23 -15.46
N VAL A 320 -3.10 -1.29 -15.10
CA VAL A 320 -4.32 -1.54 -14.34
C VAL A 320 -5.52 -0.94 -15.07
N LYS A 321 -6.67 -1.60 -14.90
CA LYS A 321 -7.97 -1.06 -15.23
C LYS A 321 -8.43 -0.25 -14.02
N ALA A 322 -8.44 1.07 -14.15
CA ALA A 322 -8.87 2.00 -13.12
C ALA A 322 -10.34 2.37 -13.35
N THR A 323 -11.16 2.17 -12.34
CA THR A 323 -12.58 2.56 -12.32
C THR A 323 -12.71 3.76 -11.40
N ILE A 324 -13.11 4.91 -11.97
CA ILE A 324 -13.28 6.17 -11.23
C ILE A 324 -14.76 6.54 -11.24
N ILE A 325 -15.37 6.66 -10.06
CA ILE A 325 -16.75 7.14 -9.92
C ILE A 325 -16.70 8.57 -9.40
N THR A 326 -17.40 9.49 -10.07
CA THR A 326 -17.35 10.91 -9.75
C THR A 326 -18.66 11.61 -10.13
N PRO A 327 -19.00 12.75 -9.50
CA PRO A 327 -20.05 13.67 -10.00
C PRO A 327 -19.69 14.20 -11.39
N ASN A 328 -20.72 14.42 -12.23
CA ASN A 328 -20.55 14.89 -13.62
C ASN A 328 -19.73 16.17 -13.73
N GLU A 329 -19.82 17.07 -12.76
CA GLU A 329 -19.11 18.36 -12.78
C GLU A 329 -17.58 18.22 -12.78
N PHE A 330 -17.02 17.09 -12.30
CA PHE A 330 -15.59 16.86 -12.21
C PHE A 330 -15.00 16.04 -13.36
N VAL A 331 -15.84 15.55 -14.28
CA VAL A 331 -15.41 14.69 -15.41
C VAL A 331 -14.28 15.33 -16.22
N GLY A 332 -14.40 16.63 -16.57
CA GLY A 332 -13.37 17.32 -17.36
C GLY A 332 -12.01 17.38 -16.66
N ASN A 333 -12.01 17.67 -15.36
CA ASN A 333 -10.78 17.72 -14.57
C ASN A 333 -10.12 16.33 -14.47
N LEU A 334 -10.93 15.30 -14.29
CA LEU A 334 -10.44 13.92 -14.20
C LEU A 334 -9.92 13.40 -15.54
N MET A 335 -10.59 13.69 -16.64
CA MET A 335 -10.07 13.34 -17.98
C MET A 335 -8.68 13.95 -18.18
N SER A 336 -8.50 15.22 -17.82
CA SER A 336 -7.21 15.90 -17.94
C SER A 336 -6.14 15.24 -17.04
N LEU A 337 -6.48 14.90 -15.80
CA LEU A 337 -5.59 14.21 -14.87
C LEU A 337 -5.16 12.85 -15.43
N VAL A 338 -6.10 12.04 -15.89
CA VAL A 338 -5.81 10.68 -16.36
C VAL A 338 -4.98 10.71 -17.65
N ILE A 339 -5.27 11.62 -18.59
CA ILE A 339 -4.47 11.81 -19.81
C ILE A 339 -3.04 12.25 -19.43
N ASP A 340 -2.90 13.18 -18.48
CA ASP A 340 -1.58 13.57 -17.98
C ASP A 340 -0.81 12.38 -17.38
N LYS A 341 -1.48 11.44 -16.77
CA LYS A 341 -0.93 10.19 -16.23
C LYS A 341 -0.89 9.03 -17.23
N ARG A 342 -0.85 9.32 -18.53
CA ARG A 342 -0.77 8.32 -19.63
C ARG A 342 -1.93 7.31 -19.65
N GLY A 343 -3.03 7.63 -19.00
CA GLY A 343 -4.21 6.78 -18.98
C GLY A 343 -4.96 6.83 -20.32
N VAL A 344 -5.51 5.70 -20.70
CA VAL A 344 -6.32 5.53 -21.93
C VAL A 344 -7.76 5.30 -21.51
N HIS A 345 -8.65 6.18 -21.95
CA HIS A 345 -10.08 6.06 -21.70
C HIS A 345 -10.64 4.80 -22.40
N GLN A 346 -11.44 4.03 -21.68
CA GLN A 346 -12.09 2.82 -22.19
C GLN A 346 -13.59 3.02 -22.31
N ASP A 347 -14.23 3.46 -21.24
CA ASP A 347 -15.68 3.58 -21.20
C ASP A 347 -16.13 4.65 -20.20
N THR A 348 -17.36 5.16 -20.39
CA THR A 348 -18.02 6.08 -19.46
C THR A 348 -19.48 5.66 -19.30
N ILE A 349 -19.84 5.23 -18.08
CA ILE A 349 -21.17 4.75 -17.73
C ILE A 349 -21.83 5.79 -16.82
N TYR A 350 -22.98 6.30 -17.23
CA TYR A 350 -23.79 7.21 -16.41
C TYR A 350 -24.61 6.39 -15.42
N LEU A 351 -24.22 6.40 -14.14
CA LEU A 351 -24.90 5.67 -13.07
C LEU A 351 -26.19 6.38 -12.64
N SER A 352 -26.23 7.71 -12.72
CA SER A 352 -27.39 8.56 -12.45
C SER A 352 -27.27 9.89 -13.20
N LYS A 353 -28.25 10.79 -13.04
CA LYS A 353 -28.19 12.14 -13.63
C LYS A 353 -26.94 12.92 -13.20
N ASP A 354 -26.44 12.67 -12.00
CA ASP A 354 -25.37 13.46 -11.37
C ASP A 354 -24.06 12.69 -11.22
N LYS A 355 -24.03 11.38 -11.56
CA LYS A 355 -22.87 10.50 -11.35
C LYS A 355 -22.47 9.75 -12.58
N VAL A 356 -21.17 9.64 -12.75
CA VAL A 356 -20.53 8.91 -13.83
C VAL A 356 -19.44 7.97 -13.32
N GLN A 357 -19.40 6.79 -13.89
CA GLN A 357 -18.30 5.84 -13.75
C GLN A 357 -17.44 5.93 -15.01
N MET A 358 -16.16 6.20 -14.83
CA MET A 358 -15.19 6.31 -15.90
C MET A 358 -14.18 5.16 -15.79
N ILE A 359 -13.99 4.43 -16.88
CA ILE A 359 -13.09 3.29 -16.92
C ILE A 359 -11.88 3.66 -17.77
N TYR A 360 -10.69 3.47 -17.21
CA TYR A 360 -9.43 3.77 -17.85
C TYR A 360 -8.44 2.61 -17.71
N GLU A 361 -7.53 2.51 -18.64
CA GLU A 361 -6.32 1.70 -18.49
C GLU A 361 -5.13 2.63 -18.26
N ILE A 362 -4.47 2.45 -17.12
CA ILE A 362 -3.41 3.36 -16.64
C ILE A 362 -2.19 2.53 -16.23
N PRO A 363 -0.96 2.98 -16.52
CA PRO A 363 0.23 2.36 -15.94
C PRO A 363 0.20 2.44 -14.42
N LEU A 364 0.41 1.31 -13.72
CA LEU A 364 0.38 1.27 -12.26
C LEU A 364 1.37 2.26 -11.64
N SER A 365 2.54 2.45 -12.26
CA SER A 365 3.54 3.43 -11.82
C SER A 365 3.03 4.87 -11.73
N GLU A 366 2.07 5.25 -12.56
CA GLU A 366 1.50 6.59 -12.55
C GLU A 366 0.43 6.80 -11.47
N LEU A 367 -0.18 5.70 -10.97
CA LEU A 367 -1.13 5.75 -9.86
C LEU A 367 -0.43 5.86 -8.50
N ILE A 368 0.76 5.29 -8.37
CA ILE A 368 1.53 5.27 -7.12
C ILE A 368 2.00 6.68 -6.72
N PHE A 369 2.21 7.57 -7.70
CA PHE A 369 2.70 8.92 -7.45
C PHE A 369 1.58 9.95 -7.59
N GLU A 370 1.13 10.52 -6.45
CA GLU A 370 0.27 11.71 -6.39
C GLU A 370 -1.10 11.62 -7.09
N PHE A 371 -1.39 10.51 -7.75
CA PHE A 371 -2.64 10.38 -8.48
C PHE A 371 -3.84 10.51 -7.54
N TYR A 372 -3.78 9.83 -6.40
CA TYR A 372 -4.87 9.81 -5.43
C TYR A 372 -5.09 11.17 -4.77
N ASP A 373 -4.01 11.87 -4.43
CA ASP A 373 -4.09 13.22 -3.84
C ASP A 373 -4.65 14.24 -4.83
N LYS A 374 -4.20 14.17 -6.10
CA LYS A 374 -4.74 15.00 -7.17
C LYS A 374 -6.20 14.64 -7.51
N LEU A 375 -6.53 13.35 -7.50
CA LEU A 375 -7.90 12.88 -7.67
C LEU A 375 -8.82 13.51 -6.62
N LYS A 376 -8.44 13.42 -5.34
CA LYS A 376 -9.20 14.03 -4.23
C LYS A 376 -9.26 15.55 -4.35
N SER A 377 -8.15 16.20 -4.63
CA SER A 377 -8.08 17.66 -4.76
C SER A 377 -8.97 18.17 -5.89
N TYR A 378 -8.89 17.56 -7.08
CA TYR A 378 -9.66 18.00 -8.27
C TYR A 378 -11.15 17.74 -8.14
N THR A 379 -11.54 16.81 -7.29
CA THR A 379 -12.94 16.42 -7.08
C THR A 379 -13.48 16.81 -5.71
N LYS A 380 -12.76 17.65 -4.94
CA LYS A 380 -13.12 18.02 -3.56
C LYS A 380 -13.38 16.80 -2.66
N GLY A 381 -12.67 15.71 -2.89
CA GLY A 381 -12.86 14.44 -2.19
C GLY A 381 -14.01 13.56 -2.72
N TYR A 382 -14.68 13.95 -3.78
CA TYR A 382 -15.88 13.26 -4.26
C TYR A 382 -15.60 12.07 -5.20
N ALA A 383 -14.43 11.99 -5.82
CA ALA A 383 -14.11 10.84 -6.65
C ALA A 383 -13.63 9.65 -5.84
N SER A 384 -13.96 8.49 -6.34
CA SER A 384 -13.47 7.22 -5.85
C SER A 384 -12.68 6.52 -6.94
N LEU A 385 -11.66 5.78 -6.56
CA LEU A 385 -10.80 5.01 -7.43
C LEU A 385 -10.76 3.56 -6.95
N ASP A 386 -11.02 2.66 -7.88
CA ASP A 386 -10.71 1.25 -7.77
C ASP A 386 -9.86 0.81 -8.95
N TYR A 387 -8.99 -0.19 -8.79
CA TYR A 387 -8.14 -0.66 -9.88
C TYR A 387 -7.83 -2.14 -9.81
N GLU A 388 -7.78 -2.78 -10.98
CA GLU A 388 -7.47 -4.20 -11.17
C GLU A 388 -6.27 -4.37 -12.09
N PRO A 389 -5.31 -5.26 -11.79
CA PRO A 389 -4.19 -5.57 -12.68
C PRO A 389 -4.70 -6.21 -13.99
N ILE A 390 -4.29 -5.66 -15.13
CA ILE A 390 -4.63 -6.19 -16.46
C ILE A 390 -3.42 -6.73 -17.25
N GLY A 391 -2.27 -6.86 -16.58
CA GLY A 391 -1.05 -7.39 -17.18
C GLY A 391 -0.01 -6.33 -17.50
N TYR A 392 0.87 -6.65 -18.44
CA TYR A 392 2.01 -5.83 -18.80
C TYR A 392 1.89 -5.32 -20.23
N ARG A 393 2.42 -4.11 -20.48
CA ARG A 393 2.47 -3.50 -21.83
C ARG A 393 3.84 -2.92 -22.08
N GLN A 394 4.23 -2.94 -23.33
CA GLN A 394 5.50 -2.36 -23.77
C GLN A 394 5.57 -0.87 -23.45
N ALA A 395 6.70 -0.43 -22.91
CA ALA A 395 6.94 0.94 -22.48
C ALA A 395 8.38 1.38 -22.71
N ASN A 396 8.57 2.68 -22.95
CA ASN A 396 9.89 3.27 -23.09
C ASN A 396 10.38 3.78 -21.72
N LEU A 397 10.96 2.87 -20.95
CA LEU A 397 11.42 3.14 -19.60
C LEU A 397 12.88 3.58 -19.58
N VAL A 398 13.24 4.39 -18.60
CA VAL A 398 14.61 4.82 -18.36
C VAL A 398 14.89 4.86 -16.87
N LYS A 399 16.12 4.52 -16.50
CA LYS A 399 16.64 4.83 -15.17
C LYS A 399 17.01 6.31 -15.13
N MET A 400 16.46 7.04 -14.17
CA MET A 400 16.81 8.43 -13.88
C MET A 400 17.59 8.47 -12.58
N ASP A 401 18.85 8.89 -12.66
CA ASP A 401 19.74 9.05 -11.52
C ASP A 401 19.70 10.50 -11.03
N ILE A 402 19.70 10.68 -9.72
CA ILE A 402 19.86 12.00 -9.09
C ILE A 402 21.30 12.13 -8.63
N LEU A 403 21.97 13.18 -9.10
CA LEU A 403 23.34 13.48 -8.75
C LEU A 403 23.40 14.72 -7.86
N VAL A 404 24.09 14.59 -6.75
CA VAL A 404 24.40 15.69 -5.84
C VAL A 404 25.90 15.99 -5.97
N ASN A 405 26.22 17.18 -6.43
CA ASN A 405 27.60 17.58 -6.68
C ASN A 405 28.38 16.65 -7.65
N GLN A 406 27.68 16.08 -8.66
CA GLN A 406 28.14 15.11 -9.67
C GLN A 406 28.28 13.66 -9.18
N GLU A 407 28.00 13.37 -7.92
CA GLU A 407 27.99 12.01 -7.38
C GLU A 407 26.55 11.46 -7.39
N PRO A 408 26.32 10.28 -7.94
CA PRO A 408 24.99 9.66 -7.96
C PRO A 408 24.58 9.21 -6.55
N VAL A 409 23.30 9.45 -6.21
CA VAL A 409 22.69 8.99 -4.97
C VAL A 409 21.71 7.89 -5.33
N ASP A 410 22.11 6.65 -5.11
CA ASP A 410 21.38 5.45 -5.52
C ASP A 410 19.96 5.37 -4.92
N ALA A 411 19.79 5.76 -3.66
CA ALA A 411 18.51 5.78 -2.97
C ALA A 411 17.49 6.78 -3.55
N LEU A 412 17.94 7.76 -4.35
CA LEU A 412 17.10 8.73 -5.05
C LEU A 412 16.86 8.38 -6.52
N SER A 413 17.49 7.31 -7.01
CA SER A 413 17.29 6.84 -8.40
C SER A 413 15.91 6.22 -8.57
N VAL A 414 15.28 6.45 -9.73
CA VAL A 414 13.94 5.93 -10.05
C VAL A 414 13.87 5.43 -11.49
N ILE A 415 12.99 4.45 -11.74
CA ILE A 415 12.64 4.01 -13.10
C ILE A 415 11.39 4.80 -13.50
N VAL A 416 11.47 5.49 -14.64
CA VAL A 416 10.37 6.34 -15.14
C VAL A 416 10.18 6.16 -16.64
N HIS A 417 9.00 6.48 -17.14
CA HIS A 417 8.79 6.58 -18.58
C HIS A 417 9.60 7.75 -19.14
N ARG A 418 10.26 7.55 -20.29
CA ARG A 418 11.19 8.55 -20.90
C ARG A 418 10.55 9.92 -21.10
N SER A 419 9.27 9.97 -21.47
CA SER A 419 8.55 11.25 -21.67
C SER A 419 8.35 12.06 -20.39
N ARG A 420 8.42 11.41 -19.21
CA ARG A 420 8.22 12.04 -17.89
C ARG A 420 9.54 12.36 -17.17
N ALA A 421 10.66 11.85 -17.68
CA ALA A 421 11.95 11.95 -16.98
C ALA A 421 12.36 13.42 -16.70
N GLU A 422 12.16 14.35 -17.64
CA GLU A 422 12.52 15.75 -17.44
C GLU A 422 11.61 16.44 -16.41
N GLN A 423 10.29 16.30 -16.55
CA GLN A 423 9.32 16.90 -15.65
C GLN A 423 9.52 16.41 -14.22
N ARG A 424 9.62 15.08 -14.04
CA ARG A 424 9.84 14.48 -12.74
C ARG A 424 11.20 14.83 -12.16
N GLY A 425 12.27 14.81 -12.96
CA GLY A 425 13.59 15.22 -12.54
C GLY A 425 13.60 16.66 -12.02
N ARG A 426 12.91 17.59 -12.71
CA ARG A 426 12.79 18.98 -12.28
C ARG A 426 12.09 19.11 -10.94
N ALA A 427 10.93 18.46 -10.77
CA ALA A 427 10.16 18.49 -9.53
C ALA A 427 10.97 17.94 -8.32
N VAL A 428 11.66 16.82 -8.52
CA VAL A 428 12.56 16.26 -7.49
C VAL A 428 13.68 17.24 -7.12
N LEU A 429 14.34 17.83 -8.11
CA LEU A 429 15.45 18.75 -7.84
C LEU A 429 14.99 20.05 -7.16
N GLU A 430 13.81 20.55 -7.45
CA GLU A 430 13.22 21.72 -6.77
C GLU A 430 12.99 21.43 -5.29
N LYS A 431 12.39 20.28 -4.96
CA LYS A 431 12.21 19.85 -3.56
C LYS A 431 13.54 19.63 -2.83
N LEU A 432 14.49 18.94 -3.46
CA LEU A 432 15.83 18.75 -2.88
C LEU A 432 16.55 20.06 -2.62
N LYS A 433 16.38 21.06 -3.48
CA LYS A 433 16.95 22.40 -3.31
C LYS A 433 16.39 23.13 -2.09
N GLU A 434 15.13 22.90 -1.72
CA GLU A 434 14.51 23.49 -0.54
C GLU A 434 15.01 22.86 0.76
N ILE A 435 15.26 21.53 0.74
CA ILE A 435 15.56 20.74 1.92
C ILE A 435 17.07 20.69 2.21
N ILE A 436 17.90 20.51 1.18
CA ILE A 436 19.35 20.44 1.36
C ILE A 436 19.89 21.81 1.80
N PRO A 437 20.58 21.90 2.96
CA PRO A 437 21.06 23.18 3.47
C PRO A 437 22.13 23.79 2.58
N ARG A 438 22.27 25.13 2.64
CA ARG A 438 23.30 25.84 1.90
C ARG A 438 24.68 25.55 2.49
N HIS A 439 25.60 25.12 1.64
CA HIS A 439 26.99 24.87 1.97
C HIS A 439 27.90 26.09 1.69
N GLN A 440 29.16 26.02 2.09
CA GLN A 440 30.20 27.05 1.79
C GLN A 440 30.50 27.17 0.28
N PHE A 441 30.07 26.18 -0.52
CA PHE A 441 30.21 26.12 -1.98
C PHE A 441 28.87 25.90 -2.64
N VAL A 442 28.79 26.06 -3.96
CA VAL A 442 27.59 25.83 -4.74
C VAL A 442 27.41 24.30 -4.89
N VAL A 443 26.28 23.78 -4.45
CA VAL A 443 25.90 22.38 -4.65
C VAL A 443 25.10 22.30 -5.95
N ALA A 444 25.57 21.48 -6.89
CA ALA A 444 24.86 21.20 -8.12
C ALA A 444 23.96 19.97 -7.93
N LEU A 445 22.68 20.13 -8.19
CA LEU A 445 21.69 19.04 -8.23
C LEU A 445 21.38 18.75 -9.70
N GLN A 446 21.43 17.49 -10.11
CA GLN A 446 21.20 17.09 -11.49
C GLN A 446 20.38 15.82 -11.55
N ALA A 447 19.43 15.76 -12.48
CA ALA A 447 18.76 14.54 -12.87
C ALA A 447 19.32 14.08 -14.21
N ALA A 448 19.75 12.83 -14.30
CA ALA A 448 20.41 12.28 -15.47
C ALA A 448 19.74 11.00 -15.94
N VAL A 449 19.68 10.80 -17.26
CA VAL A 449 19.28 9.54 -17.91
C VAL A 449 20.47 9.05 -18.70
N GLY A 450 21.17 8.06 -18.17
CA GLY A 450 22.49 7.66 -18.67
C GLY A 450 23.48 8.84 -18.59
N ALA A 451 24.12 9.16 -19.68
CA ALA A 451 25.06 10.30 -19.75
C ALA A 451 24.36 11.68 -19.93
N LYS A 452 23.06 11.70 -20.23
CA LYS A 452 22.34 12.95 -20.53
C LYS A 452 21.70 13.55 -19.28
N ILE A 453 22.08 14.79 -18.94
CA ILE A 453 21.40 15.57 -17.88
C ILE A 453 20.07 16.07 -18.45
N VAL A 454 18.96 15.71 -17.80
CA VAL A 454 17.59 16.09 -18.20
C VAL A 454 17.05 17.28 -17.41
N ALA A 455 17.51 17.46 -16.16
CA ALA A 455 17.19 18.63 -15.34
C ALA A 455 18.38 19.03 -14.46
N ARG A 456 18.45 20.30 -14.08
CA ARG A 456 19.52 20.84 -13.24
C ARG A 456 19.02 21.98 -12.37
N GLU A 457 19.40 21.92 -11.08
CA GLU A 457 19.23 22.99 -10.11
C GLU A 457 20.53 23.26 -9.36
N ASN A 458 20.65 24.44 -8.73
CA ASN A 458 21.82 24.78 -7.94
C ASN A 458 21.41 25.39 -6.60
N ILE A 459 22.03 24.90 -5.53
CA ILE A 459 21.92 25.49 -4.20
C ILE A 459 23.04 26.52 -4.05
N SER A 460 22.67 27.78 -3.83
CA SER A 460 23.64 28.88 -3.72
C SER A 460 24.51 28.72 -2.47
N ALA A 461 25.81 28.98 -2.63
CA ALA A 461 26.72 28.98 -1.50
C ALA A 461 26.38 30.08 -0.47
N VAL A 462 26.63 29.80 0.81
CA VAL A 462 26.64 30.83 1.86
C VAL A 462 27.69 31.89 1.50
N ARG A 463 27.27 33.15 1.39
CA ARG A 463 28.16 34.27 1.07
C ARG A 463 28.55 35.02 2.35
N LYS A 464 29.82 34.99 2.69
CA LYS A 464 30.39 35.96 3.65
C LYS A 464 30.71 37.23 2.90
N ASN A 465 30.24 38.37 3.37
CA ASN A 465 30.57 39.66 2.76
C ASN A 465 32.04 40.03 3.06
N VAL A 466 32.96 39.53 2.22
CA VAL A 466 34.40 39.77 2.38
C VAL A 466 34.82 41.19 2.03
N THR A 467 33.92 41.96 1.39
CA THR A 467 34.16 43.34 0.99
C THR A 467 33.59 44.36 1.97
N ALA A 468 32.88 43.95 3.02
CA ALA A 468 32.22 44.83 4.00
C ALA A 468 33.21 45.77 4.73
N LYS A 469 34.47 45.34 4.90
CA LYS A 469 35.53 46.11 5.56
C LYS A 469 36.38 46.92 4.56
N CYS A 470 36.06 46.94 3.27
CA CYS A 470 36.78 47.72 2.28
C CYS A 470 36.14 49.11 2.15
N TYR A 471 36.55 50.03 2.99
CA TYR A 471 36.20 51.44 2.89
C TYR A 471 36.97 52.07 1.73
N GLY A 472 36.27 52.80 0.85
CA GLY A 472 36.88 53.54 -0.29
C GLY A 472 36.84 52.75 -1.61
N GLY A 473 37.04 53.45 -2.70
CA GLY A 473 36.85 52.98 -4.08
C GLY A 473 37.91 52.04 -4.66
N ASP A 474 38.69 51.33 -3.84
CA ASP A 474 39.70 50.39 -4.34
C ASP A 474 39.04 49.13 -4.96
N ILE A 475 38.73 49.26 -6.25
CA ILE A 475 38.09 48.21 -7.06
C ILE A 475 39.02 47.01 -7.21
N SER A 476 40.33 47.21 -7.29
CA SER A 476 41.33 46.15 -7.45
C SER A 476 41.40 45.25 -6.22
N ARG A 477 41.36 45.82 -5.01
CA ARG A 477 41.35 45.07 -3.76
C ARG A 477 40.06 44.28 -3.55
N LYS A 478 38.91 44.89 -3.89
CA LYS A 478 37.61 44.20 -3.87
C LYS A 478 37.61 43.00 -4.81
N ARG A 479 38.12 43.15 -6.03
CA ARG A 479 38.23 42.10 -7.04
C ARG A 479 39.14 40.95 -6.58
N LYS A 480 40.31 41.23 -6.04
CA LYS A 480 41.23 40.22 -5.48
C LYS A 480 40.60 39.43 -4.32
N LEU A 481 39.87 40.09 -3.42
CA LEU A 481 39.18 39.40 -2.32
C LEU A 481 38.07 38.50 -2.81
N LEU A 482 37.29 38.90 -3.82
CA LEU A 482 36.26 38.08 -4.46
C LEU A 482 36.86 36.91 -5.21
N GLU A 483 37.99 37.08 -5.91
CA GLU A 483 38.72 36.01 -6.58
C GLU A 483 39.26 34.97 -5.59
N LYS A 484 39.90 35.40 -4.50
CA LYS A 484 40.35 34.51 -3.42
C LYS A 484 39.17 33.73 -2.78
N GLN A 485 38.02 34.38 -2.60
CA GLN A 485 36.82 33.72 -2.09
C GLN A 485 36.31 32.66 -3.09
N LYS A 486 36.34 32.97 -4.40
CA LYS A 486 35.94 32.05 -5.47
C LYS A 486 36.87 30.82 -5.54
N GLU A 487 38.20 31.05 -5.45
CA GLU A 487 39.17 29.94 -5.42
C GLU A 487 39.03 29.10 -4.16
N GLY A 488 38.87 29.71 -2.98
CA GLY A 488 38.64 29.00 -1.73
C GLY A 488 37.39 28.09 -1.80
N LYS A 489 36.28 28.63 -2.35
CA LYS A 489 35.06 27.84 -2.57
C LYS A 489 35.27 26.72 -3.58
N LYS A 490 36.07 26.92 -4.64
CA LYS A 490 36.41 25.87 -5.60
C LYS A 490 37.19 24.73 -4.96
N ARG A 491 38.16 25.05 -4.07
CA ARG A 491 38.91 24.04 -3.29
C ARG A 491 37.99 23.29 -2.32
N MET A 492 37.16 24.01 -1.56
CA MET A 492 36.20 23.38 -0.63
C MET A 492 35.25 22.43 -1.34
N LYS A 493 34.84 22.73 -2.58
CA LYS A 493 34.01 21.84 -3.38
C LYS A 493 34.68 20.50 -3.73
N GLN A 494 36.00 20.46 -3.83
CA GLN A 494 36.77 19.24 -4.16
C GLN A 494 36.87 18.27 -2.96
N PHE A 495 36.71 18.75 -1.73
CA PHE A 495 36.89 17.99 -0.50
C PHE A 495 35.64 17.92 0.37
N GLY A 496 34.57 18.65 0.02
CA GLY A 496 33.36 18.74 0.84
C GLY A 496 32.33 17.71 0.40
N ASN A 497 32.05 16.73 1.25
CA ASN A 497 30.87 15.90 1.12
C ASN A 497 29.62 16.72 1.39
N VAL A 498 28.56 16.50 0.61
CA VAL A 498 27.25 17.09 0.84
C VAL A 498 26.44 16.08 1.64
N GLU A 499 26.16 16.42 2.88
CA GLU A 499 25.27 15.65 3.72
C GLU A 499 23.83 15.83 3.24
N ILE A 500 23.16 14.75 2.92
CA ILE A 500 21.77 14.73 2.43
C ILE A 500 20.89 14.47 3.64
N PRO A 501 20.04 15.44 4.08
CA PRO A 501 19.13 15.22 5.17
C PRO A 501 18.10 14.11 4.85
N GLN A 502 17.60 13.47 5.87
CA GLN A 502 16.61 12.38 5.73
C GLN A 502 15.33 12.84 5.06
N GLU A 503 14.89 14.06 5.37
CA GLU A 503 13.73 14.67 4.74
C GLU A 503 13.85 14.74 3.22
N ALA A 504 15.08 14.72 2.68
CA ALA A 504 15.32 14.71 1.23
C ALA A 504 14.85 13.41 0.57
N PHE A 505 14.99 12.28 1.24
CA PHE A 505 14.50 10.98 0.73
C PHE A 505 12.98 10.91 0.77
N LEU A 506 12.37 11.44 1.84
CA LEU A 506 10.91 11.54 1.97
C LEU A 506 10.29 12.54 0.99
N ALA A 507 11.02 13.61 0.66
CA ALA A 507 10.53 14.64 -0.27
C ALA A 507 10.39 14.14 -1.69
N VAL A 508 11.21 13.17 -2.10
CA VAL A 508 11.08 12.51 -3.41
C VAL A 508 9.78 11.70 -3.51
N LEU A 509 9.23 11.28 -2.37
CA LEU A 509 7.92 10.62 -2.28
C LEU A 509 6.75 11.59 -2.53
N LYS A 510 6.95 12.87 -2.18
CA LYS A 510 5.92 13.92 -2.23
C LYS A 510 6.19 14.96 -3.33
N THR A 511 6.75 14.55 -4.47
CA THR A 511 6.99 15.45 -5.61
C THR A 511 5.72 15.73 -6.38
N GLY A 512 4.87 16.61 -5.89
CA GLY A 512 3.69 17.02 -6.61
C GLY A 512 2.82 17.99 -5.85
N ASP A 513 3.21 19.20 -5.80
CA ASP A 513 2.30 20.34 -5.66
C ASP A 513 2.12 20.99 -7.02
#